data_38a9073f772c7875461167f479e40ec3
#
_entry.id   38a9073f772c7875461167f479e40ec3
#
_cell.length_a   1.000
_cell.length_b   1.000
_cell.length_c   1.000
_cell.angle_alpha   90.00
_cell.angle_beta   90.00
_cell.angle_gamma   90.00
#
_symmetry.space_group_name_H-M   'P 1'
#
loop_
_entity.id
_entity.type
_entity.pdbx_description
1 polymer ?
#
loop_
_entity_poly.entity_id
_entity_poly.type
_entity_poly.pdbx_seq_one_letter_code
_entity_poly.pdbx_strand_id
1 'polypeptide(L)'
;MINNRRSDVYESSAHIMTDAMRHDLTKALRQISDDSRYVLGELRKNGSAWIVGGWVRDSLMGGNAADMDIATTLTPKEIESIFPRSIMVGANFGTVLVRIEDEENTSEWQVTTLRCEEDYLDGRRPETVSFLEAGEDDKGIIEDLSRRDFTINSMAIGIDESLIDPHDGLNDLSTGTLRTVGSAEKRFKEDGLRVLRAFRFLDAGEAGIRKMDEALERGIVQAEGFLSGVSRERVGVEITKILSGENAHEIALKMDSLGVFGRVFEGYNVDIPPQLSNNHLVNLALLFRNEDISGKSLSDRLRGTLVLSKNSLTEISIMHECRNLELDCSIESLRRFKVVVPETRREMILQYLEKSGVDLRDFREALRQAENEDLIISPIIKGDKLAQVTGLVPGPRLGKLKAWLHRKQIESALRTESDLIALLSEFNWKRSNYEEWDILQWP
;
A
#
# COMPACT_ATOMS: atom_id res chain seq x y z
N MET A 1 -24.29 31.92 26.29
CA MET A 1 -24.31 31.40 24.92
C MET A 1 -23.43 30.15 24.71
N ILE A 2 -22.53 29.79 25.61
CA ILE A 2 -21.63 28.61 25.50
C ILE A 2 -22.36 27.33 25.88
N ASN A 3 -23.32 27.36 26.81
CA ASN A 3 -24.08 26.19 27.27
C ASN A 3 -25.07 25.59 26.22
N ASN A 4 -25.59 26.44 25.30
CA ASN A 4 -26.54 25.93 24.29
C ASN A 4 -25.85 25.15 23.14
N ARG A 5 -24.58 25.41 22.84
CA ARG A 5 -23.87 24.65 21.80
C ARG A 5 -23.46 23.23 22.25
N ARG A 6 -23.31 23.03 23.56
CA ARG A 6 -22.98 21.71 24.13
C ARG A 6 -24.14 20.73 23.94
N SER A 7 -25.37 21.15 24.20
CA SER A 7 -26.57 20.34 23.97
C SER A 7 -26.76 20.00 22.50
N ASP A 8 -26.51 20.94 21.59
CA ASP A 8 -26.79 20.77 20.16
C ASP A 8 -25.84 19.76 19.48
N VAL A 9 -24.55 19.70 19.87
CA VAL A 9 -23.58 18.75 19.29
C VAL A 9 -23.83 17.32 19.81
N TYR A 10 -24.16 17.16 21.08
CA TYR A 10 -24.48 15.84 21.66
C TYR A 10 -25.88 15.35 21.30
N GLU A 11 -26.86 16.24 21.18
CA GLU A 11 -28.23 15.87 20.81
C GLU A 11 -28.38 15.52 19.31
N SER A 12 -27.64 16.19 18.40
CA SER A 12 -27.71 15.90 16.97
C SER A 12 -27.14 14.52 16.64
N SER A 13 -26.01 14.16 17.22
CA SER A 13 -25.35 12.87 16.99
C SER A 13 -26.15 11.68 17.55
N ALA A 14 -26.87 11.89 18.66
CA ALA A 14 -27.68 10.83 19.29
C ALA A 14 -28.88 10.41 18.43
N HIS A 15 -29.43 11.30 17.58
CA HIS A 15 -30.57 11.00 16.71
C HIS A 15 -30.19 10.28 15.40
N ILE A 16 -28.94 10.39 14.97
CA ILE A 16 -28.45 9.80 13.70
C ILE A 16 -27.83 8.42 13.93
N MET A 17 -27.33 8.15 15.14
CA MET A 17 -26.73 6.85 15.47
C MET A 17 -27.80 5.75 15.42
N THR A 18 -27.66 4.87 14.43
CA THR A 18 -28.54 3.68 14.33
C THR A 18 -28.32 2.72 15.49
N ASP A 19 -29.31 1.87 15.79
CA ASP A 19 -29.17 0.86 16.84
C ASP A 19 -28.02 -0.11 16.54
N ALA A 20 -27.77 -0.43 15.26
CA ALA A 20 -26.65 -1.24 14.83
C ALA A 20 -25.30 -0.56 15.17
N MET A 21 -25.11 0.70 14.79
CA MET A 21 -23.88 1.45 15.08
C MET A 21 -23.63 1.59 16.59
N ARG A 22 -24.69 1.81 17.36
CA ARG A 22 -24.63 1.87 18.83
C ARG A 22 -24.23 0.52 19.43
N HIS A 23 -24.80 -0.58 18.90
CA HIS A 23 -24.45 -1.93 19.30
C HIS A 23 -22.99 -2.24 19.01
N ASP A 24 -22.53 -1.94 17.79
CA ASP A 24 -21.17 -2.22 17.33
C ASP A 24 -20.13 -1.41 18.10
N LEU A 25 -20.38 -0.11 18.34
CA LEU A 25 -19.53 0.72 19.18
C LEU A 25 -19.47 0.17 20.63
N THR A 26 -20.61 -0.16 21.21
CA THR A 26 -20.65 -0.74 22.57
C THR A 26 -19.89 -2.05 22.65
N LYS A 27 -20.02 -2.91 21.64
CA LYS A 27 -19.27 -4.16 21.53
C LYS A 27 -17.77 -3.91 21.44
N ALA A 28 -17.32 -2.97 20.57
CA ALA A 28 -15.92 -2.61 20.41
C ALA A 28 -15.34 -2.07 21.72
N LEU A 29 -16.03 -1.17 22.42
CA LEU A 29 -15.61 -0.62 23.71
C LEU A 29 -15.48 -1.71 24.80
N ARG A 30 -16.35 -2.73 24.80
CA ARG A 30 -16.22 -3.88 25.71
C ARG A 30 -15.05 -4.78 25.38
N GLN A 31 -14.63 -4.83 24.12
CA GLN A 31 -13.54 -5.69 23.62
C GLN A 31 -12.17 -5.00 23.62
N ILE A 32 -12.07 -3.74 24.06
CA ILE A 32 -10.79 -3.06 24.26
C ILE A 32 -9.92 -3.91 25.20
N SER A 33 -8.66 -4.12 24.84
CA SER A 33 -7.71 -4.90 25.63
C SER A 33 -7.48 -4.30 27.02
N ASP A 34 -7.06 -5.12 27.97
CA ASP A 34 -6.76 -4.67 29.33
C ASP A 34 -5.62 -3.63 29.31
N ASP A 35 -4.65 -3.77 28.43
CA ASP A 35 -3.58 -2.79 28.24
C ASP A 35 -4.12 -1.45 27.73
N SER A 36 -5.04 -1.46 26.77
CA SER A 36 -5.70 -0.23 26.28
C SER A 36 -6.50 0.45 27.39
N ARG A 37 -7.21 -0.34 28.22
CA ARG A 37 -7.93 0.18 29.39
C ARG A 37 -6.97 0.79 30.42
N TYR A 38 -5.84 0.13 30.63
CA TYR A 38 -4.79 0.64 31.53
C TYR A 38 -4.23 1.97 31.02
N VAL A 39 -3.82 2.05 29.74
CA VAL A 39 -3.28 3.28 29.15
C VAL A 39 -4.29 4.42 29.22
N LEU A 40 -5.54 4.20 28.79
CA LEU A 40 -6.60 5.20 28.90
C LEU A 40 -6.86 5.61 30.36
N GLY A 41 -6.88 4.64 31.27
CA GLY A 41 -7.09 4.87 32.70
C GLY A 41 -6.00 5.74 33.33
N GLU A 42 -4.72 5.47 33.03
CA GLU A 42 -3.61 6.27 33.54
C GLU A 42 -3.61 7.70 32.98
N LEU A 43 -3.87 7.86 31.66
CA LEU A 43 -4.01 9.19 31.08
C LEU A 43 -5.17 9.96 31.73
N ARG A 44 -6.32 9.33 31.94
CA ARG A 44 -7.53 9.95 32.53
C ARG A 44 -7.41 10.29 34.02
N LYS A 45 -6.50 9.66 34.75
CA LYS A 45 -6.18 10.01 36.16
C LYS A 45 -5.39 11.33 36.25
N ASN A 46 -4.64 11.67 35.21
CA ASN A 46 -3.72 12.80 35.22
C ASN A 46 -4.20 13.96 34.33
N GLY A 47 -5.19 13.73 33.45
CA GLY A 47 -5.76 14.73 32.54
C GLY A 47 -6.96 14.17 31.80
N SER A 48 -7.39 14.81 30.73
CA SER A 48 -8.44 14.28 29.86
C SER A 48 -7.87 13.48 28.71
N ALA A 49 -8.57 12.40 28.30
CA ALA A 49 -8.16 11.56 27.17
C ALA A 49 -9.36 10.99 26.43
N TRP A 50 -9.28 10.96 25.11
CA TRP A 50 -10.30 10.51 24.17
C TRP A 50 -9.74 9.50 23.21
N ILE A 51 -10.54 8.50 22.83
CA ILE A 51 -10.25 7.66 21.66
C ILE A 51 -10.68 8.43 20.43
N VAL A 52 -9.83 8.47 19.38
CA VAL A 52 -10.06 9.34 18.21
C VAL A 52 -9.78 8.63 16.88
N GLY A 53 -10.30 9.18 15.80
CA GLY A 53 -9.89 8.84 14.43
C GLY A 53 -10.42 7.52 13.89
N GLY A 54 -9.51 6.75 13.28
CA GLY A 54 -9.85 5.51 12.57
C GLY A 54 -10.55 4.48 13.44
N TRP A 55 -10.10 4.31 14.66
CA TRP A 55 -10.71 3.36 15.61
C TRP A 55 -12.20 3.65 15.83
N VAL A 56 -12.59 4.92 16.01
CA VAL A 56 -14.00 5.31 16.22
C VAL A 56 -14.83 4.99 14.97
N ARG A 57 -14.35 5.36 13.79
CA ARG A 57 -15.00 5.07 12.51
C ARG A 57 -15.23 3.56 12.32
N ASP A 58 -14.18 2.77 12.49
CA ASP A 58 -14.21 1.33 12.20
C ASP A 58 -15.08 0.60 13.23
N SER A 59 -15.06 1.02 14.50
CA SER A 59 -15.94 0.49 15.55
C SER A 59 -17.42 0.77 15.28
N LEU A 60 -17.78 1.95 14.77
CA LEU A 60 -19.15 2.31 14.39
C LEU A 60 -19.68 1.49 13.21
N MET A 61 -18.79 0.94 12.38
CA MET A 61 -19.12 0.09 11.22
C MET A 61 -19.02 -1.41 11.52
N GLY A 62 -18.81 -1.81 12.78
CA GLY A 62 -18.62 -3.21 13.16
C GLY A 62 -17.32 -3.84 12.66
N GLY A 63 -16.39 -3.02 12.17
CA GLY A 63 -15.08 -3.44 11.68
C GLY A 63 -14.09 -3.77 12.81
N ASN A 64 -12.99 -4.44 12.44
CA ASN A 64 -11.89 -4.71 13.37
C ASN A 64 -11.02 -3.45 13.50
N ALA A 65 -11.26 -2.68 14.56
CA ALA A 65 -10.48 -1.47 14.87
C ALA A 65 -9.17 -1.86 15.57
N ALA A 66 -8.09 -2.04 14.81
CA ALA A 66 -6.81 -2.54 15.33
C ALA A 66 -6.01 -1.48 16.09
N ASP A 67 -5.85 -0.29 15.50
CA ASP A 67 -4.98 0.76 16.02
C ASP A 67 -5.79 1.83 16.75
N MET A 68 -5.62 1.94 18.06
CA MET A 68 -6.30 2.93 18.88
C MET A 68 -5.43 4.18 19.05
N ASP A 69 -5.80 5.26 18.36
CA ASP A 69 -5.22 6.58 18.56
C ASP A 69 -5.90 7.28 19.74
N ILE A 70 -5.11 7.92 20.59
CA ILE A 70 -5.58 8.64 21.79
C ILE A 70 -5.18 10.11 21.69
N ALA A 71 -6.14 11.00 21.89
CA ALA A 71 -5.88 12.42 22.12
C ALA A 71 -5.94 12.72 23.63
N THR A 72 -5.08 13.61 24.12
CA THR A 72 -5.03 13.96 25.56
C THR A 72 -4.66 15.41 25.78
N THR A 73 -5.05 15.96 26.93
CA THR A 73 -4.59 17.29 27.40
C THR A 73 -3.18 17.26 27.98
N LEU A 74 -2.64 16.07 28.28
CA LEU A 74 -1.31 15.90 28.84
C LEU A 74 -0.23 16.27 27.82
N THR A 75 0.80 16.98 28.27
CA THR A 75 1.98 17.26 27.46
C THR A 75 2.82 16.01 27.22
N PRO A 76 3.68 15.98 26.19
CA PRO A 76 4.57 14.84 25.94
C PRO A 76 5.42 14.44 27.13
N LYS A 77 5.89 15.42 27.93
CA LYS A 77 6.69 15.16 29.13
C LYS A 77 5.90 14.50 30.25
N GLU A 78 4.63 14.91 30.42
CA GLU A 78 3.75 14.26 31.40
C GLU A 78 3.43 12.84 31.00
N ILE A 79 3.17 12.58 29.67
CA ILE A 79 2.98 11.24 29.14
C ILE A 79 4.22 10.36 29.38
N GLU A 80 5.43 10.88 29.12
CA GLU A 80 6.69 10.19 29.37
C GLU A 80 6.89 9.88 30.87
N SER A 81 6.48 10.80 31.75
CA SER A 81 6.55 10.58 33.21
C SER A 81 5.61 9.47 33.67
N ILE A 82 4.42 9.31 33.06
CA ILE A 82 3.45 8.24 33.33
C ILE A 82 3.94 6.93 32.72
N PHE A 83 4.48 6.97 31.50
CA PHE A 83 4.94 5.81 30.73
C PHE A 83 6.44 5.93 30.39
N PRO A 84 7.35 5.56 31.30
CA PRO A 84 8.80 5.78 31.11
C PRO A 84 9.43 5.03 29.93
N ARG A 85 8.75 4.02 29.36
CA ARG A 85 9.19 3.27 28.16
C ARG A 85 8.61 3.81 26.85
N SER A 86 7.98 4.97 26.88
CA SER A 86 7.43 5.62 25.68
C SER A 86 8.53 6.19 24.79
N ILE A 87 8.21 6.33 23.50
CA ILE A 87 9.11 6.91 22.50
C ILE A 87 8.50 8.21 21.95
N MET A 88 9.27 9.27 21.97
CA MET A 88 8.89 10.55 21.37
C MET A 88 8.93 10.46 19.83
N VAL A 89 7.80 10.24 19.20
CA VAL A 89 7.68 10.13 17.73
C VAL A 89 7.21 11.48 17.16
N GLY A 90 8.11 12.39 16.93
CA GLY A 90 7.76 13.73 16.46
C GLY A 90 7.53 14.69 17.62
N ALA A 91 8.58 14.93 18.41
CA ALA A 91 8.58 15.85 19.56
C ALA A 91 8.01 17.24 19.25
N ASN A 92 8.15 17.72 18.00
CA ASN A 92 7.59 18.98 17.51
C ASN A 92 6.07 18.93 17.28
N PHE A 93 5.46 17.73 17.25
CA PHE A 93 4.03 17.54 16.95
C PHE A 93 3.23 16.98 18.13
N GLY A 94 3.87 16.78 19.28
CA GLY A 94 3.19 16.35 20.50
C GLY A 94 2.71 14.89 20.50
N THR A 95 3.24 14.04 19.61
CA THR A 95 2.89 12.61 19.57
C THR A 95 3.92 11.77 20.28
N VAL A 96 3.45 10.93 21.21
CA VAL A 96 4.23 9.95 21.98
C VAL A 96 3.72 8.56 21.67
N LEU A 97 4.62 7.64 21.35
CA LEU A 97 4.32 6.23 21.22
C LEU A 97 4.46 5.56 22.59
N VAL A 98 3.33 5.28 23.23
CA VAL A 98 3.28 4.58 24.51
C VAL A 98 3.43 3.09 24.24
N ARG A 99 4.30 2.41 25.01
CA ARG A 99 4.56 0.97 24.89
C ARG A 99 4.29 0.26 26.20
N ILE A 100 3.58 -0.84 26.12
CA ILE A 100 3.44 -1.82 27.19
C ILE A 100 4.07 -3.11 26.68
N GLU A 101 5.06 -3.58 27.40
CA GLU A 101 5.79 -4.81 27.09
C GLU A 101 5.47 -5.85 28.17
N ASP A 102 4.99 -7.00 27.79
CA ASP A 102 4.95 -8.22 28.58
C ASP A 102 5.98 -9.25 28.07
N GLU A 103 6.03 -10.44 28.64
CA GLU A 103 7.03 -11.46 28.31
C GLU A 103 6.95 -11.98 26.87
N GLU A 104 5.80 -11.82 26.19
CA GLU A 104 5.56 -12.39 24.87
C GLU A 104 5.19 -11.35 23.81
N ASN A 105 4.68 -10.16 24.20
CA ASN A 105 4.14 -9.17 23.28
C ASN A 105 4.51 -7.74 23.63
N THR A 106 4.54 -6.89 22.61
CA THR A 106 4.63 -5.43 22.75
C THR A 106 3.40 -4.80 22.15
N SER A 107 2.64 -4.07 22.96
CA SER A 107 1.48 -3.28 22.53
C SER A 107 1.84 -1.80 22.47
N GLU A 108 1.37 -1.09 21.43
CA GLU A 108 1.74 0.30 21.17
C GLU A 108 0.50 1.17 20.94
N TRP A 109 0.52 2.40 21.46
CA TRP A 109 -0.53 3.41 21.26
C TRP A 109 0.09 4.73 20.86
N GLN A 110 -0.46 5.36 19.83
CA GLN A 110 -0.14 6.75 19.50
C GLN A 110 -0.97 7.67 20.38
N VAL A 111 -0.31 8.35 21.31
CA VAL A 111 -0.92 9.35 22.20
C VAL A 111 -0.49 10.73 21.77
N THR A 112 -1.45 11.57 21.36
CA THR A 112 -1.18 12.90 20.83
C THR A 112 -1.78 13.96 21.77
N THR A 113 -0.94 14.90 22.19
CA THR A 113 -1.35 16.06 22.96
C THR A 113 -2.27 16.94 22.13
N LEU A 114 -3.40 17.36 22.69
CA LEU A 114 -4.28 18.38 22.09
C LEU A 114 -3.52 19.68 21.88
N ARG A 115 -3.64 20.25 20.68
CA ARG A 115 -2.93 21.47 20.30
C ARG A 115 -3.80 22.35 19.41
N CYS A 116 -3.61 23.65 19.54
CA CYS A 116 -4.04 24.61 18.54
C CYS A 116 -2.93 24.81 17.52
N GLU A 117 -3.25 24.80 16.27
CA GLU A 117 -2.31 25.08 15.18
C GLU A 117 -2.66 26.44 14.59
N GLU A 118 -1.71 27.37 14.63
CA GLU A 118 -1.85 28.70 14.04
C GLU A 118 -0.87 28.80 12.85
N ASP A 119 -1.40 29.30 11.74
CA ASP A 119 -0.70 29.60 10.48
C ASP A 119 0.15 28.51 9.82
N TYR A 120 -0.17 28.22 8.56
CA TYR A 120 0.59 27.34 7.65
C TYR A 120 1.20 28.19 6.54
N LEU A 121 2.48 28.56 6.61
CA LEU A 121 3.14 29.39 5.58
C LEU A 121 3.64 28.59 4.38
N ASP A 122 3.98 27.32 4.56
CA ASP A 122 4.57 26.50 3.49
C ASP A 122 3.77 25.23 3.11
N GLY A 123 2.56 25.09 3.65
CA GLY A 123 1.67 23.96 3.37
C GLY A 123 2.17 22.61 3.93
N ARG A 124 3.11 22.60 4.87
CA ARG A 124 3.71 21.38 5.42
C ARG A 124 3.59 21.25 6.92
N ARG A 125 3.75 22.35 7.66
CA ARG A 125 3.83 22.34 9.12
C ARG A 125 3.24 23.63 9.66
N PRO A 126 2.50 23.58 10.77
CA PRO A 126 2.14 24.81 11.47
C PRO A 126 3.42 25.50 11.97
N GLU A 127 3.51 26.81 11.82
CA GLU A 127 4.65 27.58 12.33
C GLU A 127 4.68 27.59 13.85
N THR A 128 3.52 27.63 14.46
CA THR A 128 3.35 27.65 15.91
C THR A 128 2.40 26.55 16.33
N VAL A 129 2.84 25.74 17.28
CA VAL A 129 2.01 24.76 17.98
C VAL A 129 1.92 25.24 19.42
N SER A 130 0.73 25.65 19.83
CA SER A 130 0.43 25.95 21.23
C SER A 130 -0.37 24.79 21.84
N PHE A 131 0.00 24.39 23.05
CA PHE A 131 -0.79 23.41 23.79
C PHE A 131 -1.92 24.15 24.51
N LEU A 132 -3.06 23.47 24.66
CA LEU A 132 -4.24 24.03 25.33
C LEU A 132 -3.98 24.24 26.81
N GLU A 133 -4.55 25.31 27.36
CA GLU A 133 -4.52 25.56 28.79
C GLU A 133 -5.47 24.61 29.54
N ALA A 134 -5.12 24.31 30.79
CA ALA A 134 -5.92 23.43 31.62
C ALA A 134 -7.34 23.98 31.84
N GLY A 135 -8.37 23.16 31.63
CA GLY A 135 -9.77 23.53 31.82
C GLY A 135 -10.54 23.88 30.53
N GLU A 136 -9.89 23.84 29.37
CA GLU A 136 -10.53 24.01 28.05
C GLU A 136 -10.72 22.67 27.28
N ASP A 137 -10.90 21.57 28.01
CA ASP A 137 -10.88 20.20 27.47
C ASP A 137 -11.87 19.97 26.32
N ASP A 138 -13.11 20.42 26.46
CA ASP A 138 -14.13 20.27 25.42
C ASP A 138 -13.84 21.14 24.19
N LYS A 139 -13.31 22.34 24.40
CA LYS A 139 -12.89 23.22 23.31
C LYS A 139 -11.72 22.60 22.58
N GLY A 140 -10.76 22.06 23.31
CA GLY A 140 -9.57 21.44 22.77
C GLY A 140 -9.83 20.23 21.89
N ILE A 141 -10.68 19.31 22.33
CA ILE A 141 -11.00 18.15 21.48
C ILE A 141 -11.76 18.58 20.22
N ILE A 142 -12.68 19.55 20.29
CA ILE A 142 -13.39 20.07 19.10
C ILE A 142 -12.41 20.72 18.11
N GLU A 143 -11.44 21.49 18.61
CA GLU A 143 -10.40 22.10 17.77
C GLU A 143 -9.51 21.04 17.12
N ASP A 144 -9.09 19.97 17.86
CA ASP A 144 -8.35 18.86 17.30
C ASP A 144 -9.13 18.15 16.19
N LEU A 145 -10.41 17.87 16.42
CA LEU A 145 -11.28 17.28 15.41
C LEU A 145 -11.45 18.19 14.19
N SER A 146 -11.49 19.51 14.40
CA SER A 146 -11.68 20.51 13.34
C SER A 146 -10.49 20.65 12.39
N ARG A 147 -9.28 20.23 12.76
CA ARG A 147 -8.09 20.26 11.90
C ARG A 147 -7.85 18.97 11.13
N ARG A 148 -8.65 17.92 11.35
CA ARG A 148 -8.52 16.64 10.67
C ARG A 148 -8.92 16.72 9.20
N ASP A 149 -8.62 15.66 8.45
CA ASP A 149 -8.83 15.61 7.00
C ASP A 149 -10.31 15.45 6.62
N PHE A 150 -10.97 14.41 7.12
CA PHE A 150 -12.32 14.01 6.72
C PHE A 150 -13.25 13.89 7.93
N THR A 151 -14.52 14.19 7.72
CA THR A 151 -15.57 14.16 8.76
C THR A 151 -15.65 12.80 9.43
N ILE A 152 -15.60 11.70 8.65
CA ILE A 152 -15.63 10.32 9.15
C ILE A 152 -14.43 9.95 10.05
N ASN A 153 -13.35 10.70 10.03
CA ASN A 153 -12.17 10.55 10.90
C ASN A 153 -12.12 11.60 12.00
N SER A 154 -13.11 12.50 12.03
CA SER A 154 -13.18 13.67 12.93
C SER A 154 -14.19 13.45 14.03
N MET A 155 -14.19 12.25 14.61
CA MET A 155 -15.02 11.83 15.74
C MET A 155 -14.15 11.38 16.90
N ALA A 156 -14.67 11.52 18.12
CA ALA A 156 -14.00 11.07 19.34
C ALA A 156 -14.97 10.39 20.30
N ILE A 157 -14.45 9.51 21.16
CA ILE A 157 -15.18 8.91 22.27
C ILE A 157 -14.66 9.47 23.59
N GLY A 158 -15.55 10.10 24.34
CA GLY A 158 -15.28 10.71 25.65
C GLY A 158 -15.10 9.69 26.78
N ILE A 159 -14.91 10.21 27.99
CA ILE A 159 -14.73 9.40 29.20
C ILE A 159 -16.02 8.69 29.61
N ASP A 160 -17.15 9.26 29.31
CA ASP A 160 -18.50 8.75 29.53
C ASP A 160 -18.99 7.85 28.38
N GLU A 161 -18.09 7.44 27.49
CA GLU A 161 -18.38 6.68 26.27
C GLU A 161 -19.32 7.41 25.28
N SER A 162 -19.54 8.72 25.47
CA SER A 162 -20.30 9.52 24.53
C SER A 162 -19.51 9.80 23.25
N LEU A 163 -20.20 9.84 22.11
CA LEU A 163 -19.64 10.22 20.83
C LEU A 163 -19.62 11.75 20.71
N ILE A 164 -18.45 12.30 20.38
CA ILE A 164 -18.21 13.71 20.05
C ILE A 164 -18.05 13.81 18.55
N ASP A 165 -19.00 14.42 17.86
CA ASP A 165 -19.04 14.56 16.40
C ASP A 165 -19.41 16.00 15.99
N PRO A 166 -18.44 16.93 16.00
CA PRO A 166 -18.71 18.34 15.68
C PRO A 166 -18.90 18.61 14.19
N HIS A 167 -18.62 17.62 13.32
CA HIS A 167 -18.58 17.79 11.87
C HIS A 167 -19.51 16.86 11.09
N ASP A 168 -20.50 16.27 11.77
CA ASP A 168 -21.51 15.38 11.16
C ASP A 168 -20.90 14.13 10.48
N GLY A 169 -19.78 13.65 11.03
CA GLY A 169 -19.06 12.48 10.51
C GLY A 169 -19.86 11.19 10.61
N LEU A 170 -20.71 11.05 11.61
CA LEU A 170 -21.60 9.92 11.78
C LEU A 170 -22.64 9.82 10.66
N ASN A 171 -23.21 10.95 10.24
CA ASN A 171 -24.14 11.01 9.12
C ASN A 171 -23.42 10.67 7.79
N ASP A 172 -22.24 11.25 7.56
CA ASP A 172 -21.43 10.94 6.40
C ASP A 172 -21.04 9.45 6.35
N LEU A 173 -20.72 8.87 7.51
CA LEU A 173 -20.41 7.44 7.63
C LEU A 173 -21.64 6.57 7.30
N SER A 174 -22.82 6.93 7.83
CA SER A 174 -24.07 6.19 7.63
C SER A 174 -24.56 6.24 6.17
N THR A 175 -24.31 7.36 5.49
CA THR A 175 -24.69 7.58 4.08
C THR A 175 -23.62 7.14 3.07
N GLY A 176 -22.47 6.64 3.58
CA GLY A 176 -21.34 6.28 2.74
C GLY A 176 -20.75 7.47 1.99
N THR A 177 -20.75 8.67 2.58
CA THR A 177 -20.24 9.90 1.98
C THR A 177 -18.82 10.18 2.49
N LEU A 178 -17.92 10.61 1.61
CA LEU A 178 -16.61 11.15 1.99
C LEU A 178 -16.60 12.66 1.80
N ARG A 179 -16.38 13.39 2.89
CA ARG A 179 -16.36 14.85 2.95
C ARG A 179 -15.18 15.34 3.76
N THR A 180 -14.57 16.47 3.36
CA THR A 180 -13.55 17.14 4.17
C THR A 180 -14.15 17.87 5.37
N VAL A 181 -13.38 17.96 6.44
CA VAL A 181 -13.69 18.90 7.54
C VAL A 181 -13.51 20.33 7.03
N GLY A 182 -14.59 21.08 6.89
CA GLY A 182 -14.56 22.44 6.32
C GLY A 182 -14.22 22.47 4.82
N SER A 183 -13.43 23.44 4.38
CA SER A 183 -13.08 23.61 2.97
C SER A 183 -12.01 22.66 2.50
N ALA A 184 -12.28 21.91 1.41
CA ALA A 184 -11.31 21.03 0.77
C ALA A 184 -10.05 21.78 0.32
N GLU A 185 -10.23 22.97 -0.28
CA GLU A 185 -9.12 23.80 -0.72
C GLU A 185 -8.17 24.15 0.44
N LYS A 186 -8.74 24.57 1.59
CA LYS A 186 -7.95 24.86 2.79
C LYS A 186 -7.21 23.62 3.28
N ARG A 187 -7.90 22.47 3.39
CA ARG A 187 -7.31 21.20 3.85
C ARG A 187 -6.16 20.72 2.95
N PHE A 188 -6.28 20.89 1.65
CA PHE A 188 -5.23 20.47 0.70
C PHE A 188 -4.03 21.43 0.67
N LYS A 189 -4.25 22.73 0.96
CA LYS A 189 -3.15 23.68 1.15
C LYS A 189 -2.35 23.41 2.42
N GLU A 190 -3.00 22.97 3.48
CA GLU A 190 -2.35 22.59 4.73
C GLU A 190 -1.49 21.33 4.59
N ASP A 191 -1.98 20.32 3.88
CA ASP A 191 -1.25 19.07 3.58
C ASP A 191 -1.78 18.46 2.29
N GLY A 192 -1.00 18.58 1.23
CA GLY A 192 -1.37 18.04 -0.08
C GLY A 192 -1.54 16.51 -0.10
N LEU A 193 -0.94 15.77 0.84
CA LEU A 193 -1.14 14.32 0.94
C LEU A 193 -2.62 13.96 1.17
N ARG A 194 -3.41 14.88 1.74
CA ARG A 194 -4.84 14.67 1.95
C ARG A 194 -5.61 14.39 0.65
N VAL A 195 -5.10 14.83 -0.51
CA VAL A 195 -5.65 14.46 -1.82
C VAL A 195 -5.55 12.93 -2.02
N LEU A 196 -4.39 12.33 -1.81
CA LEU A 196 -4.24 10.87 -1.92
C LEU A 196 -5.02 10.13 -0.82
N ARG A 197 -5.01 10.67 0.39
CA ARG A 197 -5.80 10.12 1.49
C ARG A 197 -7.30 10.09 1.18
N ALA A 198 -7.83 11.06 0.42
CA ALA A 198 -9.22 11.04 -0.03
C ALA A 198 -9.51 9.75 -0.82
N PHE A 199 -8.67 9.38 -1.77
CA PHE A 199 -8.84 8.15 -2.54
C PHE A 199 -8.71 6.90 -1.67
N ARG A 200 -7.78 6.88 -0.72
CA ARG A 200 -7.69 5.78 0.24
C ARG A 200 -8.96 5.61 1.06
N PHE A 201 -9.57 6.72 1.53
CA PHE A 201 -10.79 6.68 2.32
C PHE A 201 -12.08 6.58 1.49
N LEU A 202 -12.01 6.61 0.17
CA LEU A 202 -13.12 6.16 -0.69
C LEU A 202 -13.36 4.67 -0.53
N ASP A 203 -12.32 3.87 -0.30
CA ASP A 203 -12.48 2.45 -0.03
C ASP A 203 -13.18 2.23 1.31
N ALA A 204 -14.31 1.56 1.27
CA ALA A 204 -15.07 1.14 2.45
C ALA A 204 -14.99 -0.39 2.67
N GLY A 205 -14.00 -1.05 2.06
CA GLY A 205 -13.85 -2.50 2.11
C GLY A 205 -15.04 -3.21 1.48
N GLU A 206 -15.56 -4.24 2.14
CA GLU A 206 -16.72 -5.02 1.67
C GLU A 206 -17.98 -4.16 1.42
N ALA A 207 -18.10 -2.98 2.04
CA ALA A 207 -19.19 -2.06 1.79
C ALA A 207 -19.07 -1.29 0.45
N GLY A 208 -17.98 -1.51 -0.29
CA GLY A 208 -17.73 -0.91 -1.61
C GLY A 208 -17.04 0.45 -1.54
N ILE A 209 -17.50 1.41 -2.36
CA ILE A 209 -16.88 2.72 -2.49
C ILE A 209 -17.79 3.81 -1.95
N ARG A 210 -17.24 4.69 -1.10
CA ARG A 210 -17.94 5.88 -0.62
C ARG A 210 -18.18 6.87 -1.75
N LYS A 211 -19.30 7.58 -1.67
CA LYS A 211 -19.59 8.69 -2.57
C LYS A 211 -18.74 9.90 -2.18
N MET A 212 -18.00 10.45 -3.14
CA MET A 212 -17.25 11.70 -2.93
C MET A 212 -18.22 12.89 -2.91
N ASP A 213 -18.12 13.76 -1.90
CA ASP A 213 -18.86 15.02 -1.86
C ASP A 213 -18.40 15.95 -2.99
N GLU A 214 -19.32 16.71 -3.58
CA GLU A 214 -19.00 17.58 -4.71
C GLU A 214 -17.95 18.65 -4.42
N ALA A 215 -17.91 19.17 -3.19
CA ALA A 215 -16.91 20.17 -2.81
C ALA A 215 -15.53 19.53 -2.67
N LEU A 216 -15.46 18.29 -2.19
CA LEU A 216 -14.24 17.51 -2.16
C LEU A 216 -13.73 17.23 -3.57
N GLU A 217 -14.60 16.79 -4.48
CA GLU A 217 -14.24 16.50 -5.88
C GLU A 217 -13.70 17.75 -6.59
N ARG A 218 -14.41 18.88 -6.49
CA ARG A 218 -13.93 20.16 -7.02
C ARG A 218 -12.58 20.57 -6.41
N GLY A 219 -12.41 20.40 -5.11
CA GLY A 219 -11.17 20.70 -4.42
C GLY A 219 -9.98 19.87 -4.93
N ILE A 220 -10.19 18.59 -5.23
CA ILE A 220 -9.16 17.71 -5.81
C ILE A 220 -8.75 18.18 -7.21
N VAL A 221 -9.74 18.53 -8.06
CA VAL A 221 -9.43 19.03 -9.41
C VAL A 221 -8.63 20.33 -9.36
N GLN A 222 -8.95 21.23 -8.41
CA GLN A 222 -8.31 22.53 -8.26
C GLN A 222 -6.98 22.47 -7.50
N ALA A 223 -6.64 21.36 -6.85
CA ALA A 223 -5.41 21.20 -6.08
C ALA A 223 -4.20 21.01 -6.98
N GLU A 224 -3.83 22.07 -7.75
CA GLU A 224 -2.61 22.07 -8.55
C GLU A 224 -1.36 21.97 -7.65
N GLY A 225 -0.35 21.21 -8.09
CA GLY A 225 0.90 21.09 -7.36
C GLY A 225 0.78 20.55 -5.93
N PHE A 226 -0.29 19.83 -5.60
CA PHE A 226 -0.59 19.36 -4.25
C PHE A 226 0.53 18.51 -3.61
N LEU A 227 1.36 17.87 -4.44
CA LEU A 227 2.52 17.10 -3.95
C LEU A 227 3.74 17.98 -3.66
N SER A 228 3.69 19.30 -4.00
CA SER A 228 4.77 20.20 -3.68
C SER A 228 4.97 20.23 -2.17
N GLY A 229 6.12 19.75 -1.74
CA GLY A 229 6.43 19.69 -0.32
C GLY A 229 5.99 18.43 0.43
N VAL A 230 5.28 17.52 -0.19
CA VAL A 230 5.01 16.20 0.40
C VAL A 230 6.21 15.28 0.15
N SER A 231 6.67 14.57 1.20
CA SER A 231 7.79 13.64 1.03
C SER A 231 7.36 12.42 0.20
N ARG A 232 8.28 11.93 -0.62
CA ARG A 232 8.03 10.77 -1.49
C ARG A 232 7.69 9.51 -0.72
N GLU A 233 8.21 9.36 0.49
CA GLU A 233 7.86 8.27 1.41
C GLU A 233 6.37 8.27 1.73
N ARG A 234 5.83 9.43 2.10
CA ARG A 234 4.41 9.59 2.42
C ARG A 234 3.54 9.30 1.19
N VAL A 235 3.93 9.80 0.02
CA VAL A 235 3.25 9.50 -1.25
C VAL A 235 3.26 8.00 -1.54
N GLY A 236 4.42 7.35 -1.41
CA GLY A 236 4.57 5.91 -1.63
C GLY A 236 3.69 5.08 -0.71
N VAL A 237 3.61 5.44 0.57
CA VAL A 237 2.74 4.77 1.55
C VAL A 237 1.26 4.88 1.17
N GLU A 238 0.78 6.08 0.79
CA GLU A 238 -0.63 6.26 0.39
C GLU A 238 -0.96 5.52 -0.91
N ILE A 239 -0.11 5.59 -1.94
CA ILE A 239 -0.28 4.85 -3.20
C ILE A 239 -0.32 3.33 -2.93
N THR A 240 0.59 2.82 -2.09
CA THR A 240 0.58 1.40 -1.69
C THR A 240 -0.75 1.02 -1.03
N LYS A 241 -1.24 1.82 -0.09
CA LYS A 241 -2.52 1.57 0.60
C LYS A 241 -3.71 1.62 -0.35
N ILE A 242 -3.74 2.57 -1.29
CA ILE A 242 -4.79 2.67 -2.32
C ILE A 242 -4.79 1.43 -3.20
N LEU A 243 -3.62 1.02 -3.70
CA LEU A 243 -3.49 -0.13 -4.58
C LEU A 243 -3.63 -1.49 -3.86
N SER A 244 -3.63 -1.51 -2.52
CA SER A 244 -3.90 -2.70 -1.69
C SER A 244 -5.36 -2.82 -1.28
N GLY A 245 -6.19 -1.83 -1.55
CA GLY A 245 -7.59 -1.79 -1.14
C GLY A 245 -8.46 -2.81 -1.87
N GLU A 246 -9.58 -3.17 -1.29
CA GLU A 246 -10.53 -4.11 -1.90
C GLU A 246 -11.15 -3.55 -3.19
N ASN A 247 -11.36 -2.23 -3.23
CA ASN A 247 -11.94 -1.52 -4.37
C ASN A 247 -10.88 -0.73 -5.17
N ALA A 248 -9.62 -1.22 -5.15
CA ALA A 248 -8.48 -0.51 -5.76
C ALA A 248 -8.69 -0.19 -7.24
N HIS A 249 -9.38 -1.04 -8.00
CA HIS A 249 -9.62 -0.84 -9.43
C HIS A 249 -10.50 0.38 -9.70
N GLU A 250 -11.65 0.44 -9.07
CA GLU A 250 -12.62 1.53 -9.23
C GLU A 250 -12.06 2.85 -8.70
N ILE A 251 -11.28 2.78 -7.63
CA ILE A 251 -10.59 3.95 -7.07
C ILE A 251 -9.51 4.44 -8.03
N ALA A 252 -8.75 3.53 -8.66
CA ALA A 252 -7.78 3.89 -9.68
C ALA A 252 -8.43 4.58 -10.89
N LEU A 253 -9.58 4.07 -11.36
CA LEU A 253 -10.37 4.73 -12.43
C LEU A 253 -10.81 6.14 -11.99
N LYS A 254 -11.25 6.30 -10.75
CA LYS A 254 -11.64 7.63 -10.22
C LYS A 254 -10.43 8.57 -10.11
N MET A 255 -9.27 8.08 -9.68
CA MET A 255 -8.01 8.86 -9.65
C MET A 255 -7.62 9.34 -11.05
N ASP A 256 -7.72 8.47 -12.04
CA ASP A 256 -7.41 8.80 -13.43
C ASP A 256 -8.37 9.84 -13.98
N SER A 257 -9.68 9.64 -13.80
CA SER A 257 -10.72 10.57 -14.26
C SER A 257 -10.58 12.00 -13.70
N LEU A 258 -9.95 12.15 -12.53
CA LEU A 258 -9.65 13.44 -11.91
C LEU A 258 -8.20 13.91 -12.16
N GLY A 259 -7.46 13.23 -13.04
CA GLY A 259 -6.10 13.59 -13.43
C GLY A 259 -5.06 13.45 -12.32
N VAL A 260 -5.34 12.66 -11.28
CA VAL A 260 -4.45 12.52 -10.11
C VAL A 260 -3.21 11.72 -10.47
N PHE A 261 -3.34 10.64 -11.24
CA PHE A 261 -2.20 9.85 -11.67
C PHE A 261 -1.21 10.65 -12.52
N GLY A 262 -1.69 11.51 -13.43
CA GLY A 262 -0.82 12.39 -14.22
C GLY A 262 -0.01 13.37 -13.37
N ARG A 263 -0.54 13.77 -12.20
CA ARG A 263 0.16 14.64 -11.24
C ARG A 263 1.12 13.88 -10.30
N VAL A 264 0.79 12.62 -9.95
CA VAL A 264 1.65 11.75 -9.14
C VAL A 264 2.81 11.19 -9.96
N PHE A 265 2.53 10.77 -11.19
CA PHE A 265 3.46 10.10 -12.09
C PHE A 265 3.73 10.94 -13.33
N GLU A 266 4.16 12.19 -13.12
CA GLU A 266 4.48 13.10 -14.20
C GLU A 266 5.51 12.50 -15.16
N GLY A 267 5.21 12.53 -16.45
CA GLY A 267 6.08 11.97 -17.51
C GLY A 267 5.98 10.47 -17.71
N TYR A 268 5.00 9.79 -17.06
CA TYR A 268 4.67 8.39 -17.33
C TYR A 268 3.37 8.27 -18.13
N ASN A 269 3.27 7.22 -18.91
CA ASN A 269 2.03 6.80 -19.56
C ASN A 269 1.32 5.79 -18.63
N VAL A 270 0.52 6.31 -17.69
CA VAL A 270 -0.28 5.48 -16.79
C VAL A 270 -1.49 4.95 -17.54
N ASP A 271 -1.70 3.64 -17.48
CA ASP A 271 -2.85 2.98 -18.09
C ASP A 271 -3.45 1.95 -17.12
N ILE A 272 -4.76 2.08 -16.85
CA ILE A 272 -5.44 1.22 -15.88
C ILE A 272 -5.94 -0.02 -16.62
N PRO A 273 -5.52 -1.24 -16.20
CA PRO A 273 -5.99 -2.47 -16.82
C PRO A 273 -7.48 -2.71 -16.53
N PRO A 274 -8.15 -3.62 -17.26
CA PRO A 274 -9.55 -3.96 -17.01
C PRO A 274 -9.84 -4.46 -15.59
N GLN A 275 -8.83 -4.99 -14.90
CA GLN A 275 -8.90 -5.46 -13.52
C GLN A 275 -7.57 -5.27 -12.81
N LEU A 276 -7.60 -5.02 -11.52
CA LEU A 276 -6.45 -5.09 -10.64
C LEU A 276 -6.43 -6.42 -9.85
N SER A 277 -5.30 -6.74 -9.23
CA SER A 277 -5.10 -7.91 -8.37
C SER A 277 -5.23 -7.51 -6.89
N ASN A 278 -5.11 -8.49 -6.00
CA ASN A 278 -5.02 -8.23 -4.54
C ASN A 278 -3.58 -7.87 -4.10
N ASN A 279 -2.64 -7.76 -5.03
CA ASN A 279 -1.24 -7.46 -4.74
C ASN A 279 -0.88 -6.07 -5.28
N HIS A 280 -0.58 -5.14 -4.40
CA HIS A 280 -0.24 -3.76 -4.75
C HIS A 280 1.01 -3.62 -5.66
N LEU A 281 2.00 -4.54 -5.56
CA LEU A 281 3.16 -4.50 -6.45
C LEU A 281 2.78 -4.89 -7.87
N VAL A 282 1.90 -5.90 -8.02
CA VAL A 282 1.31 -6.27 -9.32
C VAL A 282 0.54 -5.08 -9.87
N ASN A 283 -0.31 -4.47 -9.05
CA ASN A 283 -1.12 -3.33 -9.45
C ASN A 283 -0.27 -2.13 -9.87
N LEU A 284 0.79 -1.82 -9.11
CA LEU A 284 1.72 -0.75 -9.46
C LEU A 284 2.47 -1.05 -10.78
N ALA A 285 2.91 -2.28 -11.01
CA ALA A 285 3.54 -2.68 -12.27
C ALA A 285 2.55 -2.60 -13.45
N LEU A 286 1.29 -2.98 -13.24
CA LEU A 286 0.22 -2.92 -14.25
C LEU A 286 -0.08 -1.51 -14.74
N LEU A 287 0.00 -0.51 -13.87
CA LEU A 287 -0.20 0.90 -14.27
C LEU A 287 0.78 1.35 -15.37
N PHE A 288 1.94 0.70 -15.48
CA PHE A 288 3.00 1.04 -16.44
C PHE A 288 3.23 -0.04 -17.50
N ARG A 289 2.30 -0.99 -17.67
CA ARG A 289 2.47 -2.12 -18.60
C ARG A 289 2.73 -1.70 -20.04
N ASN A 290 2.20 -0.55 -20.45
CA ASN A 290 2.33 0.00 -21.80
C ASN A 290 3.51 0.97 -21.97
N GLU A 291 4.34 1.17 -20.94
CA GLU A 291 5.59 1.94 -21.05
C GLU A 291 6.63 1.16 -21.88
N ASP A 292 7.10 1.74 -22.96
CA ASP A 292 8.13 1.12 -23.82
C ASP A 292 9.55 1.40 -23.31
N ILE A 293 9.82 0.93 -22.11
CA ILE A 293 11.12 1.03 -21.44
C ILE A 293 11.50 -0.32 -20.81
N SER A 294 12.78 -0.49 -20.46
CA SER A 294 13.19 -1.66 -19.70
C SER A 294 12.66 -1.62 -18.25
N GLY A 295 12.46 -2.78 -17.64
CA GLY A 295 12.06 -2.89 -16.24
C GLY A 295 13.04 -2.20 -15.30
N LYS A 296 14.34 -2.23 -15.62
CA LYS A 296 15.34 -1.45 -14.89
C LYS A 296 15.08 0.05 -14.99
N SER A 297 14.78 0.56 -16.18
CA SER A 297 14.48 1.98 -16.39
C SER A 297 13.21 2.38 -15.63
N LEU A 298 12.16 1.54 -15.64
CA LEU A 298 10.95 1.75 -14.85
C LEU A 298 11.27 1.80 -13.35
N SER A 299 12.06 0.84 -12.85
CA SER A 299 12.48 0.80 -11.45
C SER A 299 13.25 2.06 -11.03
N ASP A 300 14.18 2.53 -11.87
CA ASP A 300 14.95 3.73 -11.58
C ASP A 300 14.09 5.01 -11.58
N ARG A 301 13.12 5.12 -12.50
CA ARG A 301 12.14 6.21 -12.52
C ARG A 301 11.24 6.18 -11.28
N LEU A 302 10.67 5.02 -10.91
CA LEU A 302 9.81 4.88 -9.73
C LEU A 302 10.54 5.22 -8.43
N ARG A 303 11.83 4.90 -8.34
CA ARG A 303 12.68 5.34 -7.21
C ARG A 303 12.75 6.87 -7.09
N GLY A 304 12.64 7.58 -8.20
CA GLY A 304 12.57 9.05 -8.24
C GLY A 304 11.24 9.62 -7.75
N THR A 305 10.14 8.86 -7.85
CA THR A 305 8.77 9.29 -7.55
C THR A 305 8.28 8.78 -6.21
N LEU A 306 8.54 7.51 -5.90
CA LEU A 306 8.12 6.81 -4.69
C LEU A 306 9.34 6.26 -3.95
N VAL A 307 9.27 6.23 -2.61
CA VAL A 307 10.28 5.51 -1.82
C VAL A 307 9.76 4.10 -1.58
N LEU A 308 10.19 3.21 -2.46
CA LEU A 308 9.90 1.78 -2.38
C LEU A 308 11.14 1.01 -1.91
N SER A 309 10.94 -0.16 -1.31
CA SER A 309 12.03 -1.04 -0.95
C SER A 309 12.78 -1.52 -2.21
N LYS A 310 14.08 -1.84 -2.04
CA LYS A 310 14.87 -2.42 -3.14
C LYS A 310 14.22 -3.70 -3.69
N ASN A 311 13.64 -4.52 -2.80
CA ASN A 311 12.93 -5.73 -3.20
C ASN A 311 11.70 -5.41 -4.04
N SER A 312 10.84 -4.48 -3.60
CA SER A 312 9.65 -4.04 -4.36
C SER A 312 10.02 -3.54 -5.76
N LEU A 313 11.06 -2.70 -5.86
CA LEU A 313 11.54 -2.19 -7.15
C LEU A 313 12.06 -3.32 -8.07
N THR A 314 12.70 -4.34 -7.49
CA THR A 314 13.17 -5.51 -8.24
C THR A 314 11.98 -6.33 -8.77
N GLU A 315 10.95 -6.58 -7.95
CA GLU A 315 9.77 -7.32 -8.37
C GLU A 315 9.00 -6.57 -9.48
N ILE A 316 8.83 -5.25 -9.38
CA ILE A 316 8.21 -4.43 -10.43
C ILE A 316 9.02 -4.49 -11.73
N SER A 317 10.35 -4.38 -11.64
CA SER A 317 11.25 -4.48 -12.80
C SER A 317 11.07 -5.82 -13.52
N ILE A 318 11.06 -6.91 -12.77
CA ILE A 318 10.88 -8.27 -13.30
C ILE A 318 9.51 -8.44 -13.98
N MET A 319 8.44 -8.02 -13.34
CA MET A 319 7.10 -8.08 -13.94
C MET A 319 7.01 -7.29 -15.24
N HIS A 320 7.60 -6.10 -15.26
CA HIS A 320 7.59 -5.27 -16.47
C HIS A 320 8.41 -5.90 -17.63
N GLU A 321 9.52 -6.57 -17.35
CA GLU A 321 10.24 -7.35 -18.37
C GLU A 321 9.40 -8.51 -18.91
N CYS A 322 8.53 -9.09 -18.08
CA CYS A 322 7.64 -10.19 -18.49
C CYS A 322 6.45 -9.73 -19.35
N ARG A 323 6.23 -8.44 -19.58
CA ARG A 323 5.04 -7.92 -20.31
C ARG A 323 4.85 -8.50 -21.72
N ASN A 324 5.95 -8.89 -22.36
CA ASN A 324 5.95 -9.46 -23.70
C ASN A 324 6.24 -10.98 -23.69
N LEU A 325 6.13 -11.64 -22.53
CA LEU A 325 6.40 -13.05 -22.41
C LEU A 325 5.30 -13.87 -23.06
N GLU A 326 5.65 -14.59 -24.12
CA GLU A 326 4.77 -15.54 -24.78
C GLU A 326 4.82 -16.89 -24.05
N LEU A 327 3.69 -17.30 -23.50
CA LEU A 327 3.50 -18.58 -22.81
C LEU A 327 2.56 -19.46 -23.63
N ASP A 328 3.02 -20.63 -24.01
CA ASP A 328 2.22 -21.68 -24.62
C ASP A 328 2.15 -22.92 -23.71
N CYS A 329 1.20 -23.83 -23.96
CA CYS A 329 1.00 -25.02 -23.16
C CYS A 329 1.90 -26.20 -23.56
N SER A 330 2.92 -25.98 -24.43
CA SER A 330 3.88 -27.02 -24.75
C SER A 330 4.69 -27.38 -23.52
N ILE A 331 5.08 -28.66 -23.44
CA ILE A 331 5.88 -29.16 -22.31
C ILE A 331 7.23 -28.40 -22.23
N GLU A 332 7.78 -28.01 -23.36
CA GLU A 332 8.99 -27.24 -23.49
C GLU A 332 8.85 -25.84 -22.87
N SER A 333 7.74 -25.16 -23.14
CA SER A 333 7.43 -23.84 -22.58
C SER A 333 7.23 -23.92 -21.06
N LEU A 334 6.48 -24.91 -20.59
CA LEU A 334 6.25 -25.14 -19.15
C LEU A 334 7.57 -25.40 -18.41
N ARG A 335 8.46 -26.21 -18.98
CA ARG A 335 9.78 -26.51 -18.39
C ARG A 335 10.66 -25.26 -18.35
N ARG A 336 10.72 -24.48 -19.45
CA ARG A 336 11.44 -23.20 -19.46
C ARG A 336 10.91 -22.27 -18.37
N PHE A 337 9.60 -22.08 -18.29
CA PHE A 337 8.97 -21.22 -17.29
C PHE A 337 9.33 -21.67 -15.86
N LYS A 338 9.23 -22.97 -15.55
CA LYS A 338 9.59 -23.53 -14.24
C LYS A 338 11.05 -23.28 -13.84
N VAL A 339 11.97 -23.28 -14.79
CA VAL A 339 13.40 -23.11 -14.52
C VAL A 339 13.79 -21.64 -14.46
N VAL A 340 13.24 -20.83 -15.35
CA VAL A 340 13.56 -19.39 -15.46
C VAL A 340 12.87 -18.58 -14.36
N VAL A 341 11.62 -18.91 -14.04
CA VAL A 341 10.83 -18.20 -13.02
C VAL A 341 10.93 -18.90 -11.67
N PRO A 342 11.57 -18.30 -10.67
CA PRO A 342 11.59 -18.85 -9.31
C PRO A 342 10.17 -19.11 -8.79
N GLU A 343 9.97 -20.20 -8.09
CA GLU A 343 8.67 -20.62 -7.57
C GLU A 343 7.98 -19.51 -6.77
N THR A 344 8.74 -18.82 -5.93
CA THR A 344 8.25 -17.69 -5.10
C THR A 344 7.69 -16.52 -5.90
N ARG A 345 8.00 -16.41 -7.21
CA ARG A 345 7.56 -15.33 -8.10
C ARG A 345 6.51 -15.74 -9.12
N ARG A 346 6.31 -17.05 -9.33
CA ARG A 346 5.44 -17.56 -10.40
C ARG A 346 4.03 -16.98 -10.33
N GLU A 347 3.43 -17.02 -9.15
CA GLU A 347 2.07 -16.53 -8.96
C GLU A 347 1.95 -15.03 -9.26
N MET A 348 2.90 -14.21 -8.80
CA MET A 348 2.92 -12.77 -9.04
C MET A 348 3.05 -12.44 -10.53
N ILE A 349 3.90 -13.14 -11.26
CA ILE A 349 4.07 -12.95 -12.71
C ILE A 349 2.82 -13.40 -13.47
N LEU A 350 2.24 -14.55 -13.11
CA LEU A 350 1.02 -15.04 -13.75
C LEU A 350 -0.16 -14.07 -13.50
N GLN A 351 -0.31 -13.54 -12.30
CA GLN A 351 -1.31 -12.50 -12.01
C GLN A 351 -1.08 -11.24 -12.85
N TYR A 352 0.17 -10.79 -12.97
CA TYR A 352 0.51 -9.63 -13.80
C TYR A 352 0.11 -9.84 -15.26
N LEU A 353 0.44 -10.98 -15.85
CA LEU A 353 0.10 -11.30 -17.24
C LEU A 353 -1.42 -11.43 -17.43
N GLU A 354 -2.12 -12.14 -16.55
CA GLU A 354 -3.58 -12.27 -16.61
C GLU A 354 -4.29 -10.93 -16.52
N LYS A 355 -3.88 -10.08 -15.57
CA LYS A 355 -4.47 -8.75 -15.40
C LYS A 355 -4.05 -7.78 -16.52
N SER A 356 -2.96 -8.09 -17.24
CA SER A 356 -2.60 -7.40 -18.48
C SER A 356 -3.44 -7.83 -19.70
N GLY A 357 -4.30 -8.86 -19.56
CA GLY A 357 -5.21 -9.33 -20.59
C GLY A 357 -4.79 -10.63 -21.28
N VAL A 358 -3.74 -11.32 -20.78
CA VAL A 358 -3.31 -12.62 -21.31
C VAL A 358 -4.19 -13.73 -20.73
N ASP A 359 -4.77 -14.57 -21.58
CA ASP A 359 -5.51 -15.75 -21.12
C ASP A 359 -4.55 -16.88 -20.76
N LEU A 360 -4.43 -17.16 -19.47
CA LEU A 360 -3.53 -18.19 -18.92
C LEU A 360 -4.26 -19.39 -18.31
N ARG A 361 -5.55 -19.58 -18.57
CA ARG A 361 -6.33 -20.67 -17.96
C ARG A 361 -5.74 -22.05 -18.28
N ASP A 362 -5.48 -22.32 -19.56
CA ASP A 362 -4.92 -23.58 -20.01
C ASP A 362 -3.46 -23.74 -19.56
N PHE A 363 -2.69 -22.65 -19.58
CA PHE A 363 -1.30 -22.65 -19.10
C PHE A 363 -1.20 -22.97 -17.60
N ARG A 364 -2.05 -22.40 -16.78
CA ARG A 364 -2.10 -22.69 -15.33
C ARG A 364 -2.45 -24.14 -15.05
N GLU A 365 -3.40 -24.70 -15.81
CA GLU A 365 -3.77 -26.10 -15.67
C GLU A 365 -2.62 -27.03 -16.08
N ALA A 366 -1.99 -26.76 -17.22
CA ALA A 366 -0.83 -27.52 -17.69
C ALA A 366 0.35 -27.40 -16.72
N LEU A 367 0.58 -26.20 -16.15
CA LEU A 367 1.64 -25.98 -15.18
C LEU A 367 1.42 -26.78 -13.88
N ARG A 368 0.18 -26.87 -13.38
CA ARG A 368 -0.18 -27.72 -12.23
C ARG A 368 0.07 -29.21 -12.50
N GLN A 369 -0.28 -29.69 -13.71
CA GLN A 369 -0.04 -31.07 -14.10
C GLN A 369 1.46 -31.39 -14.20
N ALA A 370 2.28 -30.42 -14.61
CA ALA A 370 3.73 -30.56 -14.72
C ALA A 370 4.48 -30.28 -13.41
N GLU A 371 3.81 -30.00 -12.29
CA GLU A 371 4.42 -29.50 -11.04
C GLU A 371 5.46 -30.49 -10.46
N ASN A 372 5.17 -31.80 -10.52
CA ASN A 372 6.01 -32.84 -9.93
C ASN A 372 7.10 -33.36 -10.88
N GLU A 373 7.31 -32.72 -12.04
CA GLU A 373 8.36 -33.16 -12.95
C GLU A 373 9.75 -32.81 -12.38
N ASP A 374 10.59 -33.82 -12.23
CA ASP A 374 11.97 -33.70 -11.76
C ASP A 374 12.89 -33.28 -12.92
N LEU A 375 13.30 -32.04 -12.95
CA LEU A 375 14.20 -31.47 -13.94
C LEU A 375 15.60 -31.23 -13.36
N ILE A 376 16.63 -31.61 -14.11
CA ILE A 376 18.01 -31.25 -13.80
C ILE A 376 18.24 -29.79 -14.22
N ILE A 377 18.12 -28.85 -13.26
CA ILE A 377 18.17 -27.41 -13.52
C ILE A 377 19.59 -26.93 -13.90
N SER A 378 20.63 -27.51 -13.28
CA SER A 378 22.01 -27.12 -13.56
C SER A 378 22.49 -27.67 -14.91
N PRO A 379 23.30 -26.91 -15.69
CA PRO A 379 23.88 -27.43 -16.92
C PRO A 379 24.71 -28.68 -16.69
N ILE A 380 24.34 -29.79 -17.35
CA ILE A 380 25.01 -31.06 -17.23
C ILE A 380 26.41 -30.99 -17.87
N ILE A 381 26.55 -30.36 -19.03
CA ILE A 381 27.85 -30.18 -19.72
C ILE A 381 28.57 -28.95 -19.20
N LYS A 382 29.80 -29.13 -18.70
CA LYS A 382 30.70 -28.03 -18.32
C LYS A 382 31.40 -27.48 -19.55
N GLY A 383 31.82 -26.20 -19.45
CA GLY A 383 32.43 -25.48 -20.58
C GLY A 383 33.74 -26.08 -21.09
N ASP A 384 34.57 -26.63 -20.21
CA ASP A 384 35.81 -27.32 -20.54
C ASP A 384 35.55 -28.64 -21.33
N LYS A 385 34.58 -29.39 -20.92
CA LYS A 385 34.13 -30.61 -21.63
C LYS A 385 33.56 -30.28 -23.02
N LEU A 386 32.75 -29.23 -23.09
CA LEU A 386 32.19 -28.78 -24.37
C LEU A 386 33.29 -28.27 -25.33
N ALA A 387 34.28 -27.55 -24.80
CA ALA A 387 35.46 -27.13 -25.58
C ALA A 387 36.21 -28.34 -26.15
N GLN A 388 36.46 -29.39 -25.35
CA GLN A 388 37.09 -30.63 -25.79
C GLN A 388 36.34 -31.34 -26.94
N VAL A 389 35.00 -31.43 -26.79
CA VAL A 389 34.14 -32.14 -27.77
C VAL A 389 34.02 -31.31 -29.07
N THR A 390 33.95 -30.00 -29.00
CA THR A 390 33.71 -29.13 -30.16
C THR A 390 34.99 -28.60 -30.83
N GLY A 391 36.10 -28.56 -30.12
CA GLY A 391 37.32 -27.89 -30.52
C GLY A 391 37.25 -26.34 -30.46
N LEU A 392 36.17 -25.81 -29.87
CA LEU A 392 36.04 -24.35 -29.73
C LEU A 392 36.92 -23.83 -28.57
N VAL A 393 37.56 -22.69 -28.82
CA VAL A 393 38.28 -21.99 -27.76
C VAL A 393 37.34 -21.26 -26.83
N PRO A 394 37.71 -21.03 -25.55
CA PRO A 394 36.91 -20.23 -24.62
C PRO A 394 36.62 -18.84 -25.21
N GLY A 395 35.33 -18.48 -25.26
CA GLY A 395 34.86 -17.22 -25.82
C GLY A 395 33.34 -17.17 -25.99
N PRO A 396 32.82 -16.07 -26.58
CA PRO A 396 31.38 -15.84 -26.70
C PRO A 396 30.63 -16.96 -27.40
N ARG A 397 31.19 -17.52 -28.47
CA ARG A 397 30.57 -18.63 -29.23
C ARG A 397 30.40 -19.90 -28.38
N LEU A 398 31.45 -20.28 -27.63
CA LEU A 398 31.38 -21.43 -26.72
C LEU A 398 30.35 -21.20 -25.59
N GLY A 399 30.35 -19.98 -25.05
CA GLY A 399 29.38 -19.57 -24.03
C GLY A 399 27.93 -19.66 -24.53
N LYS A 400 27.67 -19.15 -25.74
CA LYS A 400 26.34 -19.22 -26.35
C LYS A 400 25.92 -20.65 -26.69
N LEU A 401 26.86 -21.51 -27.16
CA LEU A 401 26.60 -22.92 -27.43
C LEU A 401 26.24 -23.67 -26.13
N LYS A 402 26.94 -23.41 -25.05
CA LYS A 402 26.61 -23.96 -23.73
C LYS A 402 25.22 -23.53 -23.27
N ALA A 403 24.85 -22.25 -23.45
CA ALA A 403 23.54 -21.74 -23.09
C ALA A 403 22.41 -22.35 -23.95
N TRP A 404 22.67 -22.54 -25.25
CA TRP A 404 21.74 -23.25 -26.16
C TRP A 404 21.53 -24.70 -25.74
N LEU A 405 22.61 -25.45 -25.45
CA LEU A 405 22.52 -26.81 -24.95
C LEU A 405 21.78 -26.89 -23.61
N HIS A 406 22.00 -25.94 -22.72
CA HIS A 406 21.28 -25.86 -21.45
C HIS A 406 19.76 -25.66 -21.68
N ARG A 407 19.37 -24.79 -22.62
CA ARG A 407 17.97 -24.65 -23.02
C ARG A 407 17.40 -25.96 -23.54
N LYS A 408 18.10 -26.66 -24.42
CA LYS A 408 17.67 -27.99 -24.98
C LYS A 408 17.59 -29.05 -23.89
N GLN A 409 18.52 -29.06 -22.94
CA GLN A 409 18.46 -29.92 -21.75
C GLN A 409 17.16 -29.79 -21.02
N ILE A 410 16.74 -28.52 -20.74
CA ILE A 410 15.50 -28.20 -20.03
C ILE A 410 14.29 -28.57 -20.89
N GLU A 411 14.22 -28.13 -22.13
CA GLU A 411 13.09 -28.37 -23.06
C GLU A 411 12.79 -29.85 -23.21
N SER A 412 13.83 -30.68 -23.39
CA SER A 412 13.69 -32.12 -23.65
C SER A 412 13.89 -32.99 -22.40
N ALA A 413 14.02 -32.37 -21.20
CA ALA A 413 14.30 -33.07 -19.92
C ALA A 413 15.47 -34.05 -20.00
N LEU A 414 16.54 -33.72 -20.72
CA LEU A 414 17.70 -34.57 -20.90
C LEU A 414 18.47 -34.73 -19.59
N ARG A 415 18.98 -35.93 -19.33
CA ARG A 415 19.61 -36.29 -18.05
C ARG A 415 21.07 -36.70 -18.18
N THR A 416 21.59 -36.88 -19.39
CA THR A 416 22.97 -37.37 -19.61
C THR A 416 23.78 -36.44 -20.53
N GLU A 417 25.12 -36.44 -20.34
CA GLU A 417 26.04 -35.76 -21.27
C GLU A 417 25.97 -36.31 -22.68
N SER A 418 25.76 -37.66 -22.81
CA SER A 418 25.67 -38.32 -24.08
C SER A 418 24.51 -37.84 -24.92
N ASP A 419 23.33 -37.64 -24.34
CA ASP A 419 22.16 -37.12 -25.04
C ASP A 419 22.41 -35.69 -25.55
N LEU A 420 23.06 -34.88 -24.76
CA LEU A 420 23.37 -33.49 -25.13
C LEU A 420 24.45 -33.44 -26.23
N ILE A 421 25.45 -34.33 -26.20
CA ILE A 421 26.47 -34.43 -27.25
C ILE A 421 25.84 -34.91 -28.55
N ALA A 422 24.88 -35.82 -28.51
CA ALA A 422 24.17 -36.27 -29.70
C ALA A 422 23.46 -35.12 -30.42
N LEU A 423 22.84 -34.20 -29.70
CA LEU A 423 22.21 -32.98 -30.28
C LEU A 423 23.20 -32.09 -31.05
N LEU A 424 24.49 -32.09 -30.68
CA LEU A 424 25.49 -31.32 -31.42
C LEU A 424 25.72 -31.83 -32.82
N SER A 425 25.44 -33.11 -33.08
CA SER A 425 25.56 -33.70 -34.42
C SER A 425 24.44 -33.28 -35.37
N GLU A 426 23.27 -32.95 -34.80
CA GLU A 426 22.08 -32.50 -35.51
C GLU A 426 22.01 -30.98 -35.69
N PHE A 427 22.72 -30.24 -34.86
CA PHE A 427 22.70 -28.77 -34.86
C PHE A 427 23.88 -28.21 -35.67
N ASN A 428 23.57 -27.33 -36.64
CA ASN A 428 24.59 -26.74 -37.51
C ASN A 428 25.39 -25.62 -36.80
N TRP A 429 25.87 -25.83 -35.58
CA TRP A 429 26.58 -24.87 -34.75
C TRP A 429 27.89 -24.39 -35.36
N LYS A 430 28.50 -25.13 -36.32
CA LYS A 430 29.76 -24.78 -36.98
C LYS A 430 29.61 -23.63 -37.98
N ARG A 431 28.47 -23.52 -38.66
CA ARG A 431 28.23 -22.60 -39.76
C ARG A 431 27.18 -21.54 -39.50
N SER A 432 26.26 -21.77 -38.52
CA SER A 432 25.20 -20.84 -38.17
C SER A 432 25.75 -19.65 -37.37
N ASN A 433 25.02 -18.53 -37.42
CA ASN A 433 25.34 -17.35 -36.63
C ASN A 433 24.99 -17.63 -35.17
N TYR A 434 25.98 -17.63 -34.28
CA TYR A 434 25.77 -17.94 -32.87
C TYR A 434 24.98 -16.88 -32.12
N GLU A 435 24.91 -15.65 -32.64
CA GLU A 435 24.12 -14.58 -32.02
C GLU A 435 22.62 -14.86 -32.10
N GLU A 436 22.16 -15.59 -33.10
CA GLU A 436 20.76 -15.99 -33.35
C GLU A 436 20.33 -17.26 -32.57
N TRP A 437 21.26 -17.91 -31.86
CA TRP A 437 20.89 -19.11 -31.14
C TRP A 437 20.03 -18.78 -29.92
N ASP A 438 18.87 -19.42 -29.86
CA ASP A 438 17.98 -19.31 -28.71
C ASP A 438 18.63 -19.90 -27.47
N ILE A 439 18.66 -19.14 -26.42
CA ILE A 439 19.18 -19.56 -25.12
C ILE A 439 18.10 -19.53 -24.07
N LEU A 440 18.36 -20.21 -22.96
CA LEU A 440 17.54 -20.07 -21.79
C LEU A 440 17.78 -18.68 -21.20
N GLN A 441 16.86 -17.78 -21.43
CA GLN A 441 16.92 -16.41 -20.92
C GLN A 441 15.80 -16.18 -19.90
N TRP A 442 16.11 -15.39 -18.92
CA TRP A 442 15.12 -14.64 -18.16
C TRP A 442 14.57 -13.55 -19.09
N PRO A 443 13.25 -13.32 -19.15
CA PRO A 443 12.67 -12.27 -19.97
C PRO A 443 13.19 -10.89 -19.61
#